data_bae5ea53951a1bace7146eb65f96c111
#
_entry.id   bae5ea53951a1bace7146eb65f96c111
#
_cell.length_a   1.000
_cell.length_b   1.000
_cell.length_c   1.000
_cell.angle_alpha   90.00
_cell.angle_beta   90.00
_cell.angle_gamma   90.00
#
_symmetry.space_group_name_H-M   'P 1'
#
loop_
_entity.id
_entity.type
_entity.pdbx_description
1 polymer ?
#
loop_
_entity_poly.entity_id
_entity_poly.type
_entity_poly.pdbx_seq_one_letter_code
_entity_poly.pdbx_strand_id
1 'polypeptide(L)'
;ARTYQTKGITKVNSPQDKIEVSDIVRVLKIAQRFEKSKKEEIVSTIPVKYLLDTKEVDHMPLGMRSASLKVEALVITTNKKVLYSYLTAVEKAGLDVIDITIDAYASAKEAFDAVYLQEGAVMINIGYDHSTISFFEEGYLKYLKTVPIGGYTLTCAIADAWQISMEQAEIYKVKYGTCENGLGEEDIIHTTIVDGVEKNYTQRDLSEVLQTA
;
A
#
# COMPACT_ATOMS: atom_id res chain seq x y z
N ALA A 1 2.90 6.75 -0.71
CA ALA A 1 2.82 6.91 0.75
C ALA A 1 4.13 6.54 1.42
N ARG A 2 4.42 7.08 2.61
CA ARG A 2 5.53 6.68 3.48
C ARG A 2 4.96 6.23 4.81
N THR A 3 5.65 5.29 5.45
CA THR A 3 5.26 4.74 6.74
C THR A 3 6.32 5.00 7.79
N TYR A 4 5.89 5.35 8.99
CA TYR A 4 6.74 5.59 10.15
C TYR A 4 6.21 4.78 11.33
N GLN A 5 7.08 3.98 11.94
CA GLN A 5 6.77 3.33 13.21
C GLN A 5 7.05 4.33 14.34
N THR A 6 6.02 4.62 15.11
CA THR A 6 6.08 5.63 16.18
C THR A 6 5.51 5.10 17.48
N LYS A 7 5.78 5.80 18.58
CA LYS A 7 5.26 5.46 19.90
C LYS A 7 4.62 6.67 20.54
N GLY A 8 3.49 6.46 21.18
CA GLY A 8 2.85 7.45 22.04
C GLY A 8 2.76 6.93 23.48
N ILE A 9 2.88 7.82 24.45
CA ILE A 9 2.72 7.50 25.87
C ILE A 9 1.91 8.60 26.54
N THR A 10 0.89 8.22 27.30
CA THR A 10 0.09 9.15 28.10
C THR A 10 -0.26 8.56 29.46
N LYS A 11 -0.53 9.41 30.44
CA LYS A 11 -1.15 8.98 31.69
C LYS A 11 -2.66 8.87 31.48
N VAL A 12 -3.29 7.92 32.15
CA VAL A 12 -4.75 7.81 32.21
C VAL A 12 -5.25 8.75 33.31
N ASN A 13 -6.17 9.64 32.97
CA ASN A 13 -6.64 10.70 33.88
C ASN A 13 -8.03 10.44 34.46
N SER A 14 -8.59 9.26 34.23
CA SER A 14 -9.88 8.87 34.79
C SER A 14 -9.78 8.62 36.29
N PRO A 15 -10.81 8.99 37.10
CA PRO A 15 -10.83 8.79 38.57
C PRO A 15 -10.68 7.32 39.00
N GLN A 16 -10.88 6.37 38.10
CA GLN A 16 -10.79 4.92 38.36
C GLN A 16 -9.67 4.26 37.55
N ASP A 17 -8.74 5.04 37.01
CA ASP A 17 -7.70 4.58 36.05
C ASP A 17 -8.27 3.78 34.86
N LYS A 18 -9.54 4.01 34.51
CA LYS A 18 -10.18 3.39 33.34
C LYS A 18 -9.82 4.18 32.08
N ILE A 19 -9.35 3.46 31.09
CA ILE A 19 -9.00 4.02 29.77
C ILE A 19 -10.29 4.44 29.06
N GLU A 20 -10.37 5.72 28.71
CA GLU A 20 -11.45 6.32 27.94
C GLU A 20 -11.03 6.58 26.49
N VAL A 21 -12.02 6.86 25.63
CA VAL A 21 -11.77 7.25 24.22
C VAL A 21 -10.83 8.45 24.14
N SER A 22 -10.95 9.40 25.07
CA SER A 22 -10.10 10.58 25.18
C SER A 22 -8.61 10.22 25.37
N ASP A 23 -8.30 9.17 26.12
CA ASP A 23 -6.94 8.69 26.35
C ASP A 23 -6.35 8.05 25.09
N ILE A 24 -7.18 7.25 24.38
CA ILE A 24 -6.80 6.63 23.11
C ILE A 24 -6.51 7.70 22.05
N VAL A 25 -7.40 8.67 21.88
CA VAL A 25 -7.19 9.79 20.96
C VAL A 25 -5.92 10.58 21.32
N ARG A 26 -5.70 10.81 22.61
CA ARG A 26 -4.52 11.55 23.10
C ARG A 26 -3.22 10.79 22.81
N VAL A 27 -3.16 9.50 23.10
CA VAL A 27 -1.95 8.70 22.88
C VAL A 27 -1.61 8.57 21.39
N LEU A 28 -2.63 8.45 20.52
CA LEU A 28 -2.44 8.45 19.06
C LEU A 28 -1.96 9.82 18.56
N LYS A 29 -2.50 10.94 19.07
CA LYS A 29 -2.00 12.28 18.74
C LYS A 29 -0.55 12.50 19.20
N ILE A 30 -0.12 11.87 20.29
CA ILE A 30 1.28 11.91 20.73
C ILE A 30 2.14 11.10 19.76
N ALA A 31 1.70 9.93 19.31
CA ALA A 31 2.39 9.12 18.32
C ALA A 31 2.60 9.85 16.98
N GLN A 32 1.74 10.82 16.64
CA GLN A 32 1.89 11.69 15.46
C GLN A 32 2.97 12.78 15.60
N ARG A 33 3.53 12.97 16.80
CA ARG A 33 4.56 14.00 17.08
C ARG A 33 5.95 13.43 16.81
N PHE A 34 6.32 13.34 15.55
CA PHE A 34 7.64 12.94 15.09
C PHE A 34 8.13 13.87 14.00
N GLU A 35 9.43 13.84 13.74
CA GLU A 35 10.03 14.66 12.69
C GLU A 35 9.65 14.10 11.31
N LYS A 36 8.92 14.88 10.54
CA LYS A 36 8.54 14.57 9.16
C LYS A 36 8.84 15.75 8.23
N SER A 37 8.92 15.48 6.94
CA SER A 37 9.08 16.56 5.96
C SER A 37 7.90 17.54 6.00
N LYS A 38 8.19 18.84 5.86
CA LYS A 38 7.16 19.90 5.73
C LYS A 38 6.24 19.69 4.52
N LYS A 39 6.69 18.90 3.54
CA LYS A 39 5.93 18.56 2.32
C LYS A 39 4.99 17.35 2.53
N GLU A 40 5.03 16.71 3.69
CA GLU A 40 4.21 15.56 4.02
C GLU A 40 3.04 15.93 4.92
N GLU A 41 1.91 15.24 4.71
CA GLU A 41 0.72 15.25 5.55
C GLU A 41 0.43 13.85 6.08
N ILE A 42 -0.06 13.77 7.32
CA ILE A 42 -0.49 12.49 7.90
C ILE A 42 -1.86 12.16 7.32
N VAL A 43 -1.97 10.98 6.72
CA VAL A 43 -3.22 10.44 6.16
C VAL A 43 -3.89 9.52 7.18
N SER A 44 -3.11 8.67 7.85
CA SER A 44 -3.64 7.71 8.79
C SER A 44 -2.67 7.41 9.93
N THR A 45 -3.21 7.03 11.08
CA THR A 45 -2.44 6.55 12.23
C THR A 45 -3.10 5.27 12.74
N ILE A 46 -2.46 4.16 12.46
CA ILE A 46 -2.97 2.83 12.75
C ILE A 46 -2.26 2.30 13.97
N PRO A 47 -2.96 2.01 15.08
CA PRO A 47 -2.35 1.35 16.22
C PRO A 47 -1.92 -0.07 15.82
N VAL A 48 -0.72 -0.45 16.21
CA VAL A 48 -0.18 -1.80 16.00
C VAL A 48 -0.35 -2.64 17.26
N LYS A 49 -0.10 -2.03 18.42
CA LYS A 49 -0.34 -2.64 19.74
C LYS A 49 -0.43 -1.59 20.82
N TYR A 50 -1.07 -1.96 21.92
CA TYR A 50 -1.15 -1.15 23.12
C TYR A 50 -0.39 -1.81 24.28
N LEU A 51 0.17 -0.98 25.17
CA LEU A 51 0.78 -1.45 26.41
C LEU A 51 0.14 -0.70 27.57
N LEU A 52 -0.38 -1.47 28.52
CA LEU A 52 -0.99 -1.01 29.77
C LEU A 52 0.00 -1.30 30.90
N ASP A 53 0.62 -0.26 31.46
CA ASP A 53 1.72 -0.39 32.42
C ASP A 53 2.81 -1.34 31.89
N THR A 54 2.70 -2.63 32.17
CA THR A 54 3.64 -3.68 31.72
C THR A 54 2.99 -4.75 30.83
N LYS A 55 1.66 -4.70 30.62
CA LYS A 55 0.93 -5.72 29.86
C LYS A 55 0.67 -5.25 28.42
N GLU A 56 1.07 -6.06 27.46
CA GLU A 56 0.70 -5.86 26.05
C GLU A 56 -0.75 -6.28 25.80
N VAL A 57 -1.44 -5.54 24.94
CA VAL A 57 -2.81 -5.80 24.48
C VAL A 57 -2.88 -5.53 22.98
N ASP A 58 -3.40 -6.48 22.25
CA ASP A 58 -3.57 -6.48 20.79
C ASP A 58 -4.89 -5.87 20.30
N HIS A 59 -5.79 -5.55 21.22
CA HIS A 59 -7.07 -4.92 20.93
C HIS A 59 -7.18 -3.54 21.61
N MET A 60 -8.18 -2.76 21.20
CA MET A 60 -8.43 -1.44 21.78
C MET A 60 -8.77 -1.57 23.29
N PRO A 61 -7.95 -1.01 24.19
CA PRO A 61 -8.08 -1.24 25.63
C PRO A 61 -9.14 -0.38 26.32
N LEU A 62 -10.24 -0.08 25.64
CA LEU A 62 -11.31 0.76 26.16
C LEU A 62 -11.94 0.12 27.42
N GLY A 63 -12.04 0.91 28.50
CA GLY A 63 -12.61 0.46 29.78
C GLY A 63 -11.68 -0.39 30.65
N MET A 64 -10.51 -0.77 30.15
CA MET A 64 -9.47 -1.46 30.95
C MET A 64 -8.84 -0.48 31.95
N ARG A 65 -8.31 -1.02 33.04
CA ARG A 65 -7.64 -0.20 34.09
C ARG A 65 -6.14 -0.20 33.88
N SER A 66 -5.54 1.01 33.85
CA SER A 66 -4.10 1.22 33.82
C SER A 66 -3.78 2.64 34.20
N ALA A 67 -2.68 2.86 34.91
CA ALA A 67 -2.20 4.21 35.22
C ALA A 67 -1.58 4.90 34.00
N SER A 68 -1.06 4.10 33.04
CA SER A 68 -0.46 4.63 31.81
C SER A 68 -0.93 3.85 30.58
N LEU A 69 -1.05 4.55 29.48
CA LEU A 69 -1.34 3.98 28.15
C LEU A 69 -0.22 4.31 27.20
N LYS A 70 0.36 3.27 26.60
CA LYS A 70 1.33 3.40 25.51
C LYS A 70 0.72 2.80 24.25
N VAL A 71 1.09 3.33 23.10
CA VAL A 71 0.75 2.78 21.78
C VAL A 71 1.99 2.70 20.91
N GLU A 72 2.16 1.60 20.22
CA GLU A 72 2.99 1.52 19.04
C GLU A 72 2.07 1.68 17.83
N ALA A 73 2.39 2.62 16.95
CA ALA A 73 1.53 2.98 15.84
C ALA A 73 2.31 3.07 14.54
N LEU A 74 1.65 2.71 13.46
CA LEU A 74 2.09 2.95 12.10
C LEU A 74 1.45 4.27 11.62
N VAL A 75 2.26 5.30 11.47
CA VAL A 75 1.81 6.60 10.93
C VAL A 75 2.13 6.64 9.44
N ILE A 76 1.10 6.91 8.65
CA ILE A 76 1.18 6.93 7.19
C ILE A 76 1.08 8.37 6.72
N THR A 77 2.04 8.77 5.90
CA THR A 77 2.11 10.12 5.32
C THR A 77 2.09 10.06 3.81
N THR A 78 1.64 11.14 3.20
CA THR A 78 1.72 11.35 1.76
C THR A 78 2.16 12.77 1.43
N ASN A 79 2.50 13.03 0.17
CA ASN A 79 2.82 14.38 -0.29
C ASN A 79 1.58 15.27 -0.23
N LYS A 80 1.70 16.44 0.44
CA LYS A 80 0.61 17.42 0.58
C LYS A 80 -0.02 17.81 -0.75
N LYS A 81 0.78 18.08 -1.77
CA LYS A 81 0.26 18.50 -3.07
C LYS A 81 -0.63 17.43 -3.71
N VAL A 82 -0.19 16.17 -3.62
CA VAL A 82 -0.96 15.04 -4.15
C VAL A 82 -2.27 14.88 -3.39
N LEU A 83 -2.21 14.88 -2.05
CA LEU A 83 -3.41 14.77 -1.22
C LEU A 83 -4.43 15.86 -1.54
N TYR A 84 -4.00 17.12 -1.48
CA TYR A 84 -4.91 18.25 -1.73
C TYR A 84 -5.43 18.31 -3.17
N SER A 85 -4.67 17.77 -4.15
CA SER A 85 -5.18 17.65 -5.52
C SER A 85 -6.37 16.70 -5.61
N TYR A 86 -6.30 15.55 -4.94
CA TYR A 86 -7.42 14.61 -4.86
C TYR A 86 -8.61 15.21 -4.12
N LEU A 87 -8.38 15.80 -2.94
CA LEU A 87 -9.44 16.45 -2.17
C LEU A 87 -10.17 17.52 -2.99
N THR A 88 -9.40 18.41 -3.61
CA THR A 88 -9.97 19.47 -4.46
C THR A 88 -10.74 18.91 -5.67
N ALA A 89 -10.30 17.81 -6.25
CA ALA A 89 -11.03 17.19 -7.37
C ALA A 89 -12.38 16.64 -6.93
N VAL A 90 -12.44 15.97 -5.76
CA VAL A 90 -13.69 15.43 -5.18
C VAL A 90 -14.64 16.57 -4.78
N GLU A 91 -14.14 17.60 -4.09
CA GLU A 91 -14.92 18.79 -3.70
C GLU A 91 -15.47 19.54 -4.90
N LYS A 92 -14.68 19.71 -5.97
CA LYS A 92 -15.15 20.32 -7.23
C LYS A 92 -16.22 19.49 -7.95
N ALA A 93 -16.27 18.21 -7.71
CA ALA A 93 -17.37 17.34 -8.18
C ALA A 93 -18.64 17.47 -7.33
N GLY A 94 -18.67 18.33 -6.31
CA GLY A 94 -19.81 18.59 -5.44
C GLY A 94 -19.99 17.55 -4.33
N LEU A 95 -18.90 16.83 -3.98
CA LEU A 95 -18.91 15.81 -2.92
C LEU A 95 -18.12 16.29 -1.71
N ASP A 96 -18.62 15.99 -0.52
CA ASP A 96 -17.90 16.22 0.74
C ASP A 96 -17.03 15.03 1.10
N VAL A 97 -15.75 15.28 1.44
CA VAL A 97 -14.84 14.25 1.91
C VAL A 97 -15.01 14.09 3.42
N ILE A 98 -15.52 12.94 3.84
CA ILE A 98 -15.77 12.62 5.26
C ILE A 98 -14.52 12.02 5.90
N ASP A 99 -13.79 11.16 5.19
CA ASP A 99 -12.61 10.46 5.70
C ASP A 99 -11.64 10.11 4.57
N ILE A 100 -10.38 9.84 4.94
CA ILE A 100 -9.29 9.47 4.04
C ILE A 100 -8.60 8.24 4.60
N THR A 101 -8.48 7.21 3.78
CA THR A 101 -7.72 6.01 4.12
C THR A 101 -6.75 5.65 2.99
N ILE A 102 -5.92 4.64 3.22
CA ILE A 102 -5.02 4.10 2.20
C ILE A 102 -5.68 2.93 1.48
N ASP A 103 -5.36 2.81 0.20
CA ASP A 103 -5.85 1.75 -0.69
C ASP A 103 -5.59 0.33 -0.13
N ALA A 104 -4.37 0.08 0.35
CA ALA A 104 -3.98 -1.20 0.93
C ALA A 104 -4.86 -1.61 2.12
N TYR A 105 -5.24 -0.66 2.99
CA TYR A 105 -6.10 -0.95 4.13
C TYR A 105 -7.55 -1.16 3.71
N ALA A 106 -8.07 -0.31 2.81
CA ALA A 106 -9.42 -0.43 2.28
C ALA A 106 -9.60 -1.75 1.51
N SER A 107 -8.66 -2.08 0.62
CA SER A 107 -8.70 -3.31 -0.19
C SER A 107 -8.61 -4.56 0.68
N ALA A 108 -7.76 -4.56 1.72
CA ALA A 108 -7.65 -5.70 2.61
C ALA A 108 -8.93 -5.94 3.44
N LYS A 109 -9.58 -4.86 3.88
CA LYS A 109 -10.85 -4.96 4.60
C LYS A 109 -11.99 -5.51 3.75
N GLU A 110 -11.94 -5.30 2.44
CA GLU A 110 -12.93 -5.82 1.50
C GLU A 110 -12.59 -7.25 1.05
N ALA A 111 -11.31 -7.55 0.82
CA ALA A 111 -10.87 -8.82 0.27
C ALA A 111 -10.73 -9.94 1.29
N PHE A 112 -10.48 -9.62 2.56
CA PHE A 112 -10.23 -10.60 3.62
C PHE A 112 -11.33 -10.59 4.68
N ASP A 113 -11.79 -11.78 5.04
CA ASP A 113 -12.58 -11.97 6.24
C ASP A 113 -11.77 -11.64 7.50
N ALA A 114 -12.48 -11.29 8.59
CA ALA A 114 -11.86 -10.95 9.86
C ALA A 114 -10.92 -12.05 10.42
N VAL A 115 -11.20 -13.32 10.12
CA VAL A 115 -10.38 -14.47 10.53
C VAL A 115 -8.98 -14.39 9.89
N TYR A 116 -8.90 -14.15 8.57
CA TYR A 116 -7.62 -14.03 7.87
C TYR A 116 -6.80 -12.83 8.37
N LEU A 117 -7.47 -11.70 8.64
CA LEU A 117 -6.78 -10.53 9.19
C LEU A 117 -6.27 -10.78 10.62
N GLN A 118 -6.94 -11.66 11.38
CA GLN A 118 -6.53 -12.04 12.73
C GLN A 118 -5.35 -13.03 12.72
N GLU A 119 -5.42 -14.05 11.87
CA GLU A 119 -4.41 -15.13 11.83
C GLU A 119 -3.13 -14.73 11.09
N GLY A 120 -3.25 -13.84 10.11
CA GLY A 120 -2.15 -13.35 9.30
C GLY A 120 -2.48 -13.39 7.81
N ALA A 121 -2.42 -12.22 7.15
CA ALA A 121 -2.69 -12.08 5.73
C ALA A 121 -1.68 -11.15 5.06
N VAL A 122 -1.26 -11.51 3.86
CA VAL A 122 -0.46 -10.64 2.99
C VAL A 122 -1.30 -10.24 1.80
N MET A 123 -1.39 -8.92 1.54
CA MET A 123 -1.98 -8.40 0.32
C MET A 123 -0.90 -7.76 -0.54
N ILE A 124 -0.86 -8.17 -1.79
CA ILE A 124 -0.02 -7.56 -2.82
C ILE A 124 -0.95 -6.91 -3.83
N ASN A 125 -0.90 -5.59 -3.91
CA ASN A 125 -1.64 -4.81 -4.90
C ASN A 125 -0.68 -4.32 -5.98
N ILE A 126 -0.79 -4.85 -7.19
CA ILE A 126 0.04 -4.49 -8.34
C ILE A 126 -0.72 -3.46 -9.16
N GLY A 127 -0.30 -2.19 -9.05
CA GLY A 127 -0.90 -1.08 -9.77
C GLY A 127 -0.22 -0.78 -11.11
N TYR A 128 -0.51 0.38 -11.66
CA TYR A 128 0.07 0.84 -12.92
C TYR A 128 1.55 1.25 -12.76
N ASP A 129 1.84 2.15 -11.82
CA ASP A 129 3.17 2.75 -11.60
C ASP A 129 3.90 2.22 -10.36
N HIS A 130 3.19 1.55 -9.47
CA HIS A 130 3.75 1.01 -8.24
C HIS A 130 2.95 -0.19 -7.73
N SER A 131 3.60 -1.00 -6.91
CA SER A 131 2.98 -2.09 -6.19
C SER A 131 3.07 -1.84 -4.69
N THR A 132 2.05 -2.27 -3.96
CA THR A 132 2.00 -2.14 -2.50
C THR A 132 1.87 -3.52 -1.87
N ILE A 133 2.76 -3.80 -0.91
CA ILE A 133 2.74 -5.01 -0.11
C ILE A 133 2.32 -4.63 1.30
N SER A 134 1.27 -5.23 1.80
CA SER A 134 0.76 -5.01 3.16
C SER A 134 0.61 -6.33 3.90
N PHE A 135 1.01 -6.35 5.16
CA PHE A 135 0.91 -7.50 6.05
C PHE A 135 0.00 -7.16 7.23
N PHE A 136 -0.99 -7.99 7.44
CA PHE A 136 -1.96 -7.91 8.53
C PHE A 136 -1.79 -9.09 9.46
N GLU A 137 -1.94 -8.85 10.75
CA GLU A 137 -1.90 -9.84 11.81
C GLU A 137 -2.63 -9.28 13.03
N GLU A 138 -3.31 -10.12 13.81
CA GLU A 138 -4.10 -9.71 14.98
C GLU A 138 -5.14 -8.60 14.63
N GLY A 139 -5.64 -8.59 13.40
CA GLY A 139 -6.59 -7.61 12.89
C GLY A 139 -6.01 -6.24 12.54
N TYR A 140 -4.70 -6.04 12.68
CA TYR A 140 -4.01 -4.77 12.43
C TYR A 140 -3.06 -4.84 11.24
N LEU A 141 -2.89 -3.70 10.57
CA LEU A 141 -1.83 -3.53 9.57
C LEU A 141 -0.48 -3.39 10.31
N LYS A 142 0.36 -4.42 10.23
CA LYS A 142 1.69 -4.46 10.86
C LYS A 142 2.78 -3.86 9.97
N TYR A 143 2.64 -4.01 8.65
CA TYR A 143 3.65 -3.57 7.69
C TYR A 143 3.02 -3.10 6.39
N LEU A 144 3.59 -2.05 5.81
CA LEU A 144 3.23 -1.51 4.50
C LEU A 144 4.49 -1.07 3.76
N LYS A 145 4.65 -1.55 2.55
CA LYS A 145 5.75 -1.17 1.67
C LYS A 145 5.23 -0.89 0.28
N THR A 146 5.61 0.24 -0.29
CA THR A 146 5.38 0.57 -1.70
C THR A 146 6.69 0.44 -2.45
N VAL A 147 6.66 -0.25 -3.59
CA VAL A 147 7.79 -0.38 -4.53
C VAL A 147 7.39 0.26 -5.86
N PRO A 148 8.29 0.97 -6.54
CA PRO A 148 8.01 1.65 -7.80
C PRO A 148 8.07 0.69 -9.00
N ILE A 149 7.36 -0.42 -8.89
CA ILE A 149 7.23 -1.46 -9.93
C ILE A 149 5.74 -1.70 -10.12
N GLY A 150 5.26 -1.57 -11.35
CA GLY A 150 3.87 -1.79 -11.72
C GLY A 150 3.74 -2.16 -13.19
N GLY A 151 2.51 -2.20 -13.69
CA GLY A 151 2.24 -2.56 -15.09
C GLY A 151 2.98 -1.67 -16.09
N TYR A 152 3.20 -0.40 -15.76
CA TYR A 152 3.96 0.54 -16.59
C TYR A 152 5.43 0.13 -16.74
N THR A 153 6.06 -0.36 -15.68
CA THR A 153 7.44 -0.85 -15.72
C THR A 153 7.59 -1.99 -16.72
N LEU A 154 6.64 -2.94 -16.70
CA LEU A 154 6.60 -4.05 -17.64
C LEU A 154 6.40 -3.57 -19.09
N THR A 155 5.51 -2.59 -19.29
CA THR A 155 5.29 -1.99 -20.61
C THR A 155 6.54 -1.31 -21.14
N CYS A 156 7.26 -0.55 -20.30
CA CYS A 156 8.53 0.07 -20.65
C CYS A 156 9.56 -0.99 -21.06
N ALA A 157 9.69 -2.07 -20.29
CA ALA A 157 10.63 -3.14 -20.60
C ALA A 157 10.39 -3.77 -21.98
N ILE A 158 9.12 -4.00 -22.34
CA ILE A 158 8.75 -4.51 -23.68
C ILE A 158 9.06 -3.47 -24.76
N ALA A 159 8.68 -2.21 -24.54
CA ALA A 159 8.91 -1.14 -25.51
C ALA A 159 10.40 -0.97 -25.80
N ASP A 160 11.23 -0.98 -24.77
CA ASP A 160 12.68 -0.84 -24.86
C ASP A 160 13.34 -2.08 -25.52
N ALA A 161 12.92 -3.29 -25.11
CA ALA A 161 13.49 -4.53 -25.67
C ALA A 161 13.18 -4.71 -27.16
N TRP A 162 11.99 -4.33 -27.58
CA TRP A 162 11.51 -4.53 -28.95
C TRP A 162 11.58 -3.27 -29.81
N GLN A 163 11.98 -2.12 -29.24
CA GLN A 163 12.06 -0.83 -29.91
C GLN A 163 10.73 -0.43 -30.57
N ILE A 164 9.62 -0.64 -29.85
CA ILE A 164 8.25 -0.33 -30.28
C ILE A 164 7.65 0.78 -29.44
N SER A 165 6.50 1.30 -29.86
CA SER A 165 5.79 2.32 -29.06
C SER A 165 5.23 1.73 -27.76
N MET A 166 5.07 2.60 -26.75
CA MET A 166 4.43 2.24 -25.47
C MET A 166 3.03 1.67 -25.66
N GLU A 167 2.28 2.21 -26.62
CA GLU A 167 0.94 1.75 -26.93
C GLU A 167 0.93 0.30 -27.48
N GLN A 168 1.84 -0.01 -28.38
CA GLN A 168 2.01 -1.37 -28.92
C GLN A 168 2.49 -2.33 -27.82
N ALA A 169 3.45 -1.91 -26.99
CA ALA A 169 3.94 -2.70 -25.88
C ALA A 169 2.84 -3.04 -24.88
N GLU A 170 1.95 -2.08 -24.56
CA GLU A 170 0.80 -2.32 -23.68
C GLU A 170 -0.17 -3.33 -24.28
N ILE A 171 -0.46 -3.21 -25.58
CA ILE A 171 -1.33 -4.18 -26.30
C ILE A 171 -0.74 -5.59 -26.23
N TYR A 172 0.57 -5.76 -26.48
CA TYR A 172 1.23 -7.08 -26.42
C TYR A 172 1.26 -7.63 -25.00
N LYS A 173 1.56 -6.79 -24.00
CA LYS A 173 1.52 -7.18 -22.61
C LYS A 173 0.14 -7.71 -22.19
N VAL A 174 -0.92 -6.99 -22.50
CA VAL A 174 -2.28 -7.38 -22.11
C VAL A 174 -2.79 -8.60 -22.87
N LYS A 175 -2.45 -8.70 -24.16
CA LYS A 175 -3.00 -9.75 -25.03
C LYS A 175 -2.25 -11.08 -24.93
N TYR A 176 -0.91 -11.01 -24.79
CA TYR A 176 -0.04 -12.19 -24.91
C TYR A 176 0.84 -12.40 -23.66
N GLY A 177 0.86 -11.46 -22.72
CA GLY A 177 1.67 -11.60 -21.50
C GLY A 177 1.20 -12.78 -20.66
N THR A 178 2.11 -13.67 -20.32
CA THR A 178 1.88 -14.81 -19.43
C THR A 178 3.12 -15.10 -18.60
N CYS A 179 2.91 -15.64 -17.40
CA CYS A 179 3.97 -16.20 -16.55
C CYS A 179 4.06 -17.73 -16.70
N GLU A 180 3.18 -18.35 -17.52
CA GLU A 180 3.18 -19.78 -17.76
C GLU A 180 4.18 -20.12 -18.89
N ASN A 181 5.08 -21.04 -18.61
CA ASN A 181 5.99 -21.59 -19.63
C ASN A 181 5.23 -22.67 -20.44
N GLY A 182 5.38 -22.65 -21.76
CA GLY A 182 4.90 -23.72 -22.64
C GLY A 182 3.58 -23.46 -23.39
N LEU A 183 2.94 -22.29 -23.23
CA LEU A 183 1.76 -21.92 -24.02
C LEU A 183 2.18 -21.00 -25.18
N GLY A 184 2.03 -21.46 -26.44
CA GLY A 184 2.23 -20.64 -27.64
C GLY A 184 3.68 -20.15 -27.85
N GLU A 185 4.66 -20.85 -27.32
CA GLU A 185 6.07 -20.39 -27.26
C GLU A 185 6.66 -20.03 -28.64
N GLU A 186 6.20 -20.67 -29.72
CA GLU A 186 6.72 -20.45 -31.07
C GLU A 186 5.84 -19.53 -31.93
N ASP A 187 4.70 -19.08 -31.39
CA ASP A 187 3.80 -18.22 -32.15
C ASP A 187 4.41 -16.80 -32.28
N ILE A 188 4.62 -16.40 -33.52
CA ILE A 188 5.09 -15.04 -33.85
C ILE A 188 3.96 -14.07 -33.57
N ILE A 189 4.18 -13.18 -32.60
CA ILE A 189 3.20 -12.18 -32.19
C ILE A 189 3.51 -10.76 -32.72
N HIS A 190 4.77 -10.54 -33.09
CA HIS A 190 5.21 -9.28 -33.68
C HIS A 190 6.37 -9.48 -34.64
N THR A 191 6.34 -8.74 -35.76
CA THR A 191 7.41 -8.68 -36.75
C THR A 191 7.80 -7.23 -36.98
N THR A 192 9.07 -6.91 -36.96
CA THR A 192 9.60 -5.58 -37.25
C THR A 192 10.86 -5.68 -38.10
N ILE A 193 11.30 -4.57 -38.68
CA ILE A 193 12.56 -4.48 -39.42
C ILE A 193 13.51 -3.62 -38.58
N VAL A 194 14.62 -4.25 -38.14
CA VAL A 194 15.72 -3.58 -37.42
C VAL A 194 16.96 -3.64 -38.27
N ASP A 195 17.53 -2.49 -38.59
CA ASP A 195 18.73 -2.36 -39.45
C ASP A 195 18.60 -3.07 -40.81
N GLY A 196 17.39 -3.08 -41.39
CA GLY A 196 17.10 -3.73 -42.68
C GLY A 196 16.92 -5.26 -42.60
N VAL A 197 16.92 -5.83 -41.41
CA VAL A 197 16.70 -7.26 -41.16
C VAL A 197 15.34 -7.46 -40.51
N GLU A 198 14.57 -8.39 -41.06
CA GLU A 198 13.29 -8.81 -40.45
C GLU A 198 13.55 -9.55 -39.13
N LYS A 199 12.94 -9.06 -38.04
CA LYS A 199 13.03 -9.65 -36.71
C LYS A 199 11.62 -10.04 -36.23
N ASN A 200 11.49 -11.32 -35.90
CA ASN A 200 10.27 -11.90 -35.39
C ASN A 200 10.37 -12.06 -33.86
N TYR A 201 9.33 -11.68 -33.18
CA TYR A 201 9.20 -11.86 -31.74
C TYR A 201 8.05 -12.82 -31.44
N THR A 202 8.33 -13.79 -30.60
CA THR A 202 7.38 -14.82 -30.17
C THR A 202 6.79 -14.52 -28.80
N GLN A 203 5.78 -15.28 -28.41
CA GLN A 203 5.24 -15.22 -27.05
C GLN A 203 6.30 -15.58 -25.98
N ARG A 204 7.23 -16.46 -26.33
CA ARG A 204 8.38 -16.80 -25.47
C ARG A 204 9.28 -15.60 -25.22
N ASP A 205 9.64 -14.85 -26.28
CA ASP A 205 10.47 -13.65 -26.15
C ASP A 205 9.79 -12.61 -25.24
N LEU A 206 8.45 -12.49 -25.34
CA LEU A 206 7.69 -11.62 -24.44
C LEU A 206 7.77 -12.08 -22.99
N SER A 207 7.62 -13.37 -22.74
CA SER A 207 7.72 -13.95 -21.39
C SER A 207 9.09 -13.75 -20.78
N GLU A 208 10.18 -13.90 -21.57
CA GLU A 208 11.55 -13.65 -21.13
C GLU A 208 11.77 -12.19 -20.73
N VAL A 209 11.24 -11.23 -21.51
CA VAL A 209 11.31 -9.81 -21.15
C VAL A 209 10.54 -9.54 -19.86
N LEU A 210 9.33 -10.09 -19.69
CA LEU A 210 8.50 -9.89 -18.51
C LEU A 210 9.11 -10.49 -17.23
N GLN A 211 9.84 -11.60 -17.34
CA GLN A 211 10.51 -12.25 -16.20
C GLN A 211 11.77 -11.50 -15.75
N THR A 212 12.38 -10.70 -16.61
CA THR A 212 13.59 -9.96 -16.32
C THR A 212 13.34 -8.50 -15.95
N ALA A 213 12.13 -7.99 -16.13
CA ALA A 213 11.71 -6.63 -15.83
C ALA A 213 11.36 -6.44 -14.36
#